data_fdf771aefb6444fee61d5d3954d08ae3
#
_entry.id   fdf771aefb6444fee61d5d3954d08ae3
#
_cell.length_a   1.000
_cell.length_b   1.000
_cell.length_c   1.000
_cell.angle_alpha   90.00
_cell.angle_beta   90.00
_cell.angle_gamma   90.00
#
_symmetry.space_group_name_H-M   'P 1'
#
loop_
_entity.id
_entity.type
_entity.pdbx_description
1 polymer ?
#
loop_
_entity_poly.entity_id
_entity_poly.type
_entity_poly.pdbx_seq_one_letter_code
_entity_poly.pdbx_strand_id
1 'polypeptide(L)'
;MKKFIVFLAPLFISTLLSAHPEEPTPPVSTDVMWHTITVVDYKPGTVDEAKALIQKFETASETSGTTLPVIYWFESGKYDLVVTWKLKDGPADLKGKWSPDGETWWNALIAQEGSEEAAIKLQADYNELIASSVTSVARKAK
;
A
#
# COMPACT_ATOMS: atom_id res chain seq x y z
N MET A 1 -13.14 -21.70 -1.15
CA MET A 1 -11.97 -21.04 -1.77
C MET A 1 -11.80 -19.68 -1.09
N LYS A 2 -10.75 -19.50 -0.27
CA LYS A 2 -10.50 -18.23 0.43
C LYS A 2 -9.82 -17.29 -0.57
N LYS A 3 -10.55 -16.27 -1.02
CA LYS A 3 -10.01 -15.22 -1.89
C LYS A 3 -9.13 -14.30 -1.05
N PHE A 4 -7.83 -14.29 -1.34
CA PHE A 4 -6.90 -13.31 -0.77
C PHE A 4 -7.11 -11.99 -1.50
N ILE A 5 -7.56 -10.99 -0.76
CA ILE A 5 -7.66 -9.62 -1.25
C ILE A 5 -6.32 -8.96 -0.95
N VAL A 6 -5.55 -8.69 -2.00
CA VAL A 6 -4.28 -7.94 -1.89
C VAL A 6 -4.58 -6.47 -2.07
N PHE A 7 -4.42 -5.71 -1.00
CA PHE A 7 -4.61 -4.26 -0.98
C PHE A 7 -3.38 -3.52 -1.50
N LEU A 8 -3.56 -2.43 -2.21
CA LEU A 8 -2.54 -1.39 -2.38
C LEU A 8 -2.37 -0.53 -1.10
N ALA A 9 -3.11 -0.81 -0.06
CA ALA A 9 -2.74 -0.51 1.32
C ALA A 9 -1.71 -1.56 1.76
N PRO A 10 -0.80 -1.30 2.69
CA PRO A 10 0.41 -2.07 2.91
C PRO A 10 0.16 -3.58 2.91
N LEU A 11 0.91 -4.28 2.07
CA LEU A 11 0.91 -5.71 1.92
C LEU A 11 1.29 -6.35 3.27
N PHE A 12 0.32 -6.95 3.97
CA PHE A 12 0.58 -7.67 5.19
C PHE A 12 1.11 -9.06 4.85
N ILE A 13 2.39 -9.26 5.02
CA ILE A 13 2.98 -10.60 5.07
C ILE A 13 2.76 -11.13 6.47
N SER A 14 1.81 -12.05 6.64
CA SER A 14 1.66 -12.82 7.88
C SER A 14 2.79 -13.84 7.95
N THR A 15 3.93 -13.46 8.52
CA THR A 15 4.91 -14.44 8.98
C THR A 15 4.45 -14.97 10.32
N LEU A 16 4.30 -16.30 10.43
CA LEU A 16 4.17 -17.01 11.70
C LEU A 16 5.41 -16.71 12.55
N LEU A 17 5.28 -15.78 13.48
CA LEU A 17 6.32 -15.51 14.46
C LEU A 17 6.11 -16.46 15.65
N SER A 18 7.09 -17.32 15.88
CA SER A 18 7.29 -18.01 17.16
C SER A 18 7.36 -16.97 18.29
N ALA A 19 6.62 -17.24 19.38
CA ALA A 19 6.59 -16.40 20.55
C ALA A 19 8.01 -16.23 21.12
N HIS A 20 8.62 -15.07 20.87
CA HIS A 20 9.74 -14.56 21.67
C HIS A 20 9.16 -13.62 22.73
N PRO A 21 9.72 -13.58 23.94
CA PRO A 21 9.28 -12.65 24.98
C PRO A 21 9.40 -11.22 24.44
N GLU A 22 8.33 -10.43 24.58
CA GLU A 22 8.28 -9.02 24.16
C GLU A 22 9.41 -8.26 24.89
N GLU A 23 10.47 -7.93 24.16
CA GLU A 23 11.37 -6.87 24.59
C GLU A 23 10.57 -5.55 24.64
N PRO A 24 10.76 -4.74 25.71
CA PRO A 24 10.09 -3.44 25.81
C PRO A 24 10.43 -2.61 24.57
N THR A 25 9.43 -2.31 23.77
CA THR A 25 9.58 -1.46 22.59
C THR A 25 10.07 -0.10 23.04
N PRO A 26 11.27 0.35 22.62
CA PRO A 26 11.74 1.70 22.98
C PRO A 26 10.74 2.74 22.52
N PRO A 27 10.53 3.84 23.26
CA PRO A 27 9.60 4.88 22.90
C PRO A 27 9.93 5.38 21.48
N VAL A 28 8.92 5.37 20.61
CA VAL A 28 9.08 5.87 19.23
C VAL A 28 9.45 7.34 19.32
N SER A 29 10.69 7.68 18.95
CA SER A 29 11.14 9.07 18.91
C SER A 29 10.24 9.81 17.93
N THR A 30 9.55 10.87 18.40
CA THR A 30 8.65 11.71 17.60
C THR A 30 9.33 12.42 16.43
N ASP A 31 10.66 12.39 16.38
CA ASP A 31 11.49 13.03 15.36
C ASP A 31 11.82 12.11 14.17
N VAL A 32 11.37 10.87 14.17
CA VAL A 32 11.69 9.89 13.13
C VAL A 32 10.49 9.71 12.19
N MET A 33 10.69 10.00 10.92
CA MET A 33 9.67 9.74 9.90
C MET A 33 9.84 8.33 9.32
N TRP A 34 8.82 7.51 9.52
CA TRP A 34 8.76 6.17 8.97
C TRP A 34 7.92 6.13 7.70
N HIS A 35 8.33 5.25 6.78
CA HIS A 35 7.62 5.02 5.52
C HIS A 35 7.59 3.52 5.20
N THR A 36 6.57 3.09 4.50
CA THR A 36 6.69 1.93 3.64
C THR A 36 7.18 2.38 2.28
N ILE A 37 8.02 1.57 1.65
CA ILE A 37 8.52 1.77 0.29
C ILE A 37 8.19 0.50 -0.47
N THR A 38 7.34 0.61 -1.48
CA THR A 38 6.99 -0.50 -2.37
C THR A 38 7.57 -0.22 -3.75
N VAL A 39 8.34 -1.16 -4.26
CA VAL A 39 8.88 -1.12 -5.63
C VAL A 39 8.12 -2.16 -6.45
N VAL A 40 7.66 -1.77 -7.62
CA VAL A 40 6.82 -2.61 -8.49
C VAL A 40 7.44 -2.74 -9.88
N ASP A 41 7.42 -3.96 -10.40
CA ASP A 41 7.73 -4.32 -11.77
C ASP A 41 6.43 -4.84 -12.40
N TYR A 42 5.97 -4.23 -13.47
CA TYR A 42 4.74 -4.63 -14.15
C TYR A 42 5.02 -5.62 -15.27
N LYS A 43 4.00 -6.35 -15.67
CA LYS A 43 4.07 -7.19 -16.86
C LYS A 43 4.30 -6.32 -18.11
N PRO A 44 5.04 -6.81 -19.11
CA PRO A 44 5.32 -6.04 -20.31
C PRO A 44 4.06 -5.48 -20.98
N GLY A 45 4.07 -4.18 -21.25
CA GLY A 45 2.97 -3.48 -21.93
C GLY A 45 1.77 -3.10 -21.06
N THR A 46 1.82 -3.30 -19.73
CA THR A 46 0.68 -3.01 -18.84
C THR A 46 0.84 -1.74 -18.01
N VAL A 47 1.94 -1.00 -18.18
CA VAL A 47 2.23 0.22 -17.37
C VAL A 47 1.16 1.29 -17.52
N ASP A 48 0.67 1.53 -18.73
CA ASP A 48 -0.38 2.56 -18.95
C ASP A 48 -1.71 2.17 -18.32
N GLU A 49 -2.06 0.88 -18.34
CA GLU A 49 -3.23 0.37 -17.64
C GLU A 49 -3.06 0.51 -16.12
N ALA A 50 -1.86 0.20 -15.59
CA ALA A 50 -1.55 0.38 -14.18
C ALA A 50 -1.67 1.84 -13.75
N LYS A 51 -1.20 2.80 -14.56
CA LYS A 51 -1.37 4.24 -14.31
C LYS A 51 -2.84 4.64 -14.22
N ALA A 52 -3.68 4.14 -15.13
CA ALA A 52 -5.12 4.43 -15.12
C ALA A 52 -5.82 3.88 -13.87
N LEU A 53 -5.44 2.68 -13.40
CA LEU A 53 -6.01 2.11 -12.18
C LEU A 53 -5.50 2.83 -10.92
N ILE A 54 -4.23 3.21 -10.87
CA ILE A 54 -3.67 3.99 -9.76
C ILE A 54 -4.37 5.35 -9.63
N GLN A 55 -4.69 6.01 -10.74
CA GLN A 55 -5.43 7.27 -10.71
C GLN A 55 -6.79 7.13 -10.02
N LYS A 56 -7.48 5.99 -10.19
CA LYS A 56 -8.72 5.71 -9.47
C LYS A 56 -8.48 5.57 -7.95
N PHE A 57 -7.40 4.93 -7.55
CA PHE A 57 -7.03 4.81 -6.14
C PHE A 57 -6.68 6.16 -5.51
N GLU A 58 -5.96 7.01 -6.25
CA GLU A 58 -5.65 8.38 -5.82
C GLU A 58 -6.94 9.21 -5.68
N THR A 59 -7.87 9.12 -6.63
CA THR A 59 -9.17 9.80 -6.55
C THR A 59 -9.97 9.38 -5.30
N ALA A 60 -9.95 8.10 -4.92
CA ALA A 60 -10.58 7.64 -3.69
C ALA A 60 -9.90 8.24 -2.44
N SER A 61 -8.57 8.39 -2.45
CA SER A 61 -7.82 9.05 -1.37
C SER A 61 -8.16 10.54 -1.26
N GLU A 62 -8.21 11.24 -2.39
CA GLU A 62 -8.58 12.67 -2.44
C GLU A 62 -9.99 12.90 -1.94
N THR A 63 -10.95 12.09 -2.40
CA THR A 63 -12.36 12.19 -2.03
C THR A 63 -12.59 11.93 -0.53
N SER A 64 -11.83 10.99 0.03
CA SER A 64 -11.93 10.62 1.46
C SER A 64 -11.07 11.50 2.38
N GLY A 65 -10.19 12.34 1.84
CA GLY A 65 -9.23 13.13 2.61
C GLY A 65 -8.17 12.28 3.32
N THR A 66 -7.94 11.05 2.84
CA THR A 66 -6.90 10.17 3.37
C THR A 66 -5.52 10.53 2.83
N THR A 67 -4.47 10.03 3.46
CA THR A 67 -3.10 10.31 3.06
C THR A 67 -2.81 9.76 1.67
N LEU A 68 -2.32 10.63 0.78
CA LEU A 68 -1.82 10.22 -0.53
C LEU A 68 -0.40 9.67 -0.42
N PRO A 69 -0.06 8.62 -1.19
CA PRO A 69 1.32 8.19 -1.33
C PRO A 69 2.13 9.18 -2.16
N VAL A 70 3.44 9.11 -2.05
CA VAL A 70 4.33 9.70 -3.04
C VAL A 70 4.69 8.61 -4.05
N ILE A 71 4.44 8.89 -5.33
CA ILE A 71 4.61 7.95 -6.43
C ILE A 71 5.69 8.48 -7.37
N TYR A 72 6.66 7.61 -7.72
CA TYR A 72 7.63 7.88 -8.76
C TYR A 72 7.55 6.79 -9.83
N TRP A 73 7.44 7.19 -11.08
CA TRP A 73 7.56 6.31 -12.22
C TRP A 73 9.00 6.31 -12.72
N PHE A 74 9.57 5.13 -12.89
CA PHE A 74 10.91 5.01 -13.43
C PHE A 74 10.89 5.09 -14.96
N GLU A 75 11.78 5.91 -15.51
CA GLU A 75 11.96 6.02 -16.97
C GLU A 75 12.94 4.97 -17.51
N SER A 76 13.66 4.30 -16.61
CA SER A 76 14.65 3.28 -16.96
C SER A 76 14.99 2.41 -15.76
N GLY A 77 15.48 1.20 -16.03
CA GLY A 77 15.90 0.25 -15.00
C GLY A 77 15.01 -0.99 -14.97
N LYS A 78 15.09 -1.71 -13.86
CA LYS A 78 14.37 -2.98 -13.69
C LYS A 78 12.91 -2.79 -13.27
N TYR A 79 12.64 -1.75 -12.51
CA TYR A 79 11.34 -1.49 -11.93
C TYR A 79 10.65 -0.34 -12.64
N ASP A 80 9.31 -0.34 -12.61
CA ASP A 80 8.49 0.69 -13.25
C ASP A 80 8.02 1.76 -12.27
N LEU A 81 7.82 1.37 -11.00
CA LEU A 81 7.18 2.23 -10.00
C LEU A 81 7.84 2.09 -8.63
N VAL A 82 7.95 3.19 -7.91
CA VAL A 82 8.09 3.19 -6.46
C VAL A 82 7.00 4.01 -5.81
N VAL A 83 6.38 3.44 -4.78
CA VAL A 83 5.34 4.08 -3.96
C VAL A 83 5.84 4.18 -2.54
N THR A 84 5.74 5.37 -1.95
CA THR A 84 6.09 5.59 -0.54
C THR A 84 4.89 6.07 0.25
N TRP A 85 4.59 5.40 1.37
CA TRP A 85 3.55 5.79 2.31
C TRP A 85 4.17 6.22 3.62
N LYS A 86 3.79 7.39 4.11
CA LYS A 86 4.18 7.82 5.44
C LYS A 86 3.39 7.04 6.49
N LEU A 87 4.08 6.48 7.47
CA LEU A 87 3.49 5.86 8.64
C LEU A 87 3.33 6.91 9.74
N LYS A 88 2.11 7.12 10.22
CA LYS A 88 1.79 8.15 11.23
C LYS A 88 2.38 7.79 12.59
N ASP A 89 2.17 6.54 13.00
CA ASP A 89 2.64 5.98 14.27
C ASP A 89 3.81 5.00 14.08
N GLY A 90 4.52 5.13 12.95
CA GLY A 90 5.64 4.28 12.60
C GLY A 90 5.24 2.82 12.35
N PRO A 91 6.11 1.84 12.70
CA PRO A 91 5.82 0.43 12.47
C PRO A 91 4.56 -0.11 13.18
N ALA A 92 4.02 0.64 14.15
CA ALA A 92 2.78 0.26 14.83
C ALA A 92 1.58 0.24 13.87
N ASP A 93 1.57 1.12 12.85
CA ASP A 93 0.53 1.18 11.82
C ASP A 93 0.40 -0.12 11.01
N LEU A 94 1.43 -0.97 11.03
CA LEU A 94 1.45 -2.22 10.28
C LEU A 94 0.90 -3.41 11.08
N LYS A 95 0.56 -3.23 12.36
CA LYS A 95 0.05 -4.30 13.23
C LYS A 95 -1.45 -4.55 13.07
N GLY A 96 -2.19 -3.59 12.54
CA GLY A 96 -3.63 -3.66 12.36
C GLY A 96 -4.05 -4.38 11.07
N LYS A 97 -5.34 -4.76 10.99
CA LYS A 97 -5.96 -5.26 9.75
C LYS A 97 -5.98 -4.17 8.67
N TRP A 98 -6.11 -2.92 9.10
CA TRP A 98 -6.15 -1.73 8.28
C TRP A 98 -5.12 -0.73 8.78
N SER A 99 -4.55 0.04 7.86
CA SER A 99 -3.86 1.28 8.24
C SER A 99 -4.89 2.26 8.83
N PRO A 100 -4.47 3.30 9.58
CA PRO A 100 -5.39 4.28 10.16
C PRO A 100 -6.39 4.88 9.16
N ASP A 101 -5.97 5.06 7.92
CA ASP A 101 -6.81 5.62 6.84
C ASP A 101 -7.46 4.53 5.96
N GLY A 102 -7.07 3.25 6.15
CA GLY A 102 -7.39 2.17 5.21
C GLY A 102 -8.89 1.89 5.07
N GLU A 103 -9.63 1.88 6.17
CA GLU A 103 -11.08 1.66 6.16
C GLU A 103 -11.82 2.83 5.49
N THR A 104 -11.42 4.07 5.81
CA THR A 104 -12.00 5.28 5.23
C THR A 104 -11.76 5.32 3.72
N TRP A 105 -10.54 5.03 3.29
CA TRP A 105 -10.19 4.93 1.88
C TRP A 105 -10.98 3.83 1.16
N TRP A 106 -11.11 2.65 1.78
CA TRP A 106 -11.84 1.52 1.21
C TRP A 106 -13.31 1.83 0.97
N ASN A 107 -13.95 2.48 1.94
CA ASN A 107 -15.34 2.91 1.81
C ASN A 107 -15.51 3.95 0.69
N ALA A 108 -14.54 4.85 0.51
CA ALA A 108 -14.55 5.81 -0.59
C ALA A 108 -14.40 5.11 -1.97
N LEU A 109 -13.52 4.10 -2.05
CA LEU A 109 -13.35 3.32 -3.27
C LEU A 109 -14.62 2.54 -3.62
N ILE A 110 -15.30 1.93 -2.65
CA ILE A 110 -16.60 1.27 -2.84
C ILE A 110 -17.64 2.27 -3.38
N ALA A 111 -17.72 3.46 -2.77
CA ALA A 111 -18.64 4.48 -3.21
C ALA A 111 -18.35 4.97 -4.64
N GLN A 112 -17.07 5.10 -4.99
CA GLN A 112 -16.61 5.49 -6.32
C GLN A 112 -16.95 4.44 -7.38
N GLU A 113 -16.70 3.15 -7.11
CA GLU A 113 -16.91 2.06 -8.05
C GLU A 113 -18.37 1.54 -8.04
N GLY A 114 -19.18 1.98 -7.09
CA GLY A 114 -20.61 1.70 -7.00
C GLY A 114 -20.98 0.42 -6.22
N SER A 115 -20.04 -0.47 -5.97
CA SER A 115 -20.24 -1.65 -5.11
C SER A 115 -18.91 -2.19 -4.57
N GLU A 116 -18.98 -2.98 -3.51
CA GLU A 116 -17.83 -3.66 -2.94
C GLU A 116 -17.21 -4.67 -3.93
N GLU A 117 -18.05 -5.37 -4.69
CA GLU A 117 -17.59 -6.31 -5.71
C GLU A 117 -16.79 -5.61 -6.81
N ALA A 118 -17.24 -4.42 -7.24
CA ALA A 118 -16.53 -3.62 -8.23
C ALA A 118 -15.19 -3.10 -7.70
N ALA A 119 -15.14 -2.66 -6.44
CA ALA A 119 -13.90 -2.24 -5.79
C ALA A 119 -12.91 -3.41 -5.64
N ILE A 120 -13.40 -4.59 -5.24
CA ILE A 120 -12.60 -5.83 -5.17
C ILE A 120 -12.05 -6.20 -6.55
N LYS A 121 -12.91 -6.11 -7.58
CA LYS A 121 -12.48 -6.40 -8.95
C LYS A 121 -11.40 -5.42 -9.42
N LEU A 122 -11.56 -4.14 -9.17
CA LEU A 122 -10.56 -3.13 -9.53
C LEU A 122 -9.19 -3.43 -8.92
N GLN A 123 -9.16 -3.83 -7.65
CA GLN A 123 -7.91 -4.24 -6.99
C GLN A 123 -7.33 -5.53 -7.58
N ALA A 124 -8.19 -6.50 -7.90
CA ALA A 124 -7.76 -7.74 -8.54
C ALA A 124 -7.15 -7.47 -9.92
N ASP A 125 -7.81 -6.64 -10.72
CA ASP A 125 -7.33 -6.23 -12.04
C ASP A 125 -5.95 -5.57 -11.93
N TYR A 126 -5.78 -4.63 -10.98
CA TYR A 126 -4.48 -4.00 -10.74
C TYR A 126 -3.40 -5.03 -10.34
N ASN A 127 -3.72 -5.95 -9.43
CA ASN A 127 -2.76 -6.96 -8.97
C ASN A 127 -2.34 -7.91 -10.11
N GLU A 128 -3.23 -8.16 -11.07
CA GLU A 128 -2.93 -8.99 -12.24
C GLU A 128 -1.89 -8.35 -13.18
N LEU A 129 -1.71 -7.02 -13.13
CA LEU A 129 -0.71 -6.33 -13.93
C LEU A 129 0.71 -6.48 -13.38
N ILE A 130 0.85 -6.80 -12.08
CA ILE A 130 2.12 -6.87 -11.38
C ILE A 130 2.86 -8.16 -11.73
N ALA A 131 4.10 -8.04 -12.22
CA ALA A 131 5.02 -9.16 -12.39
C ALA A 131 5.75 -9.47 -11.08
N SER A 132 6.23 -8.43 -10.38
CA SER A 132 6.84 -8.56 -9.05
C SER A 132 6.72 -7.28 -8.24
N SER A 133 6.68 -7.40 -6.91
CA SER A 133 6.73 -6.25 -6.00
C SER A 133 7.48 -6.59 -4.72
N VAL A 134 8.14 -5.60 -4.15
CA VAL A 134 8.82 -5.71 -2.86
C VAL A 134 8.45 -4.51 -2.01
N THR A 135 7.99 -4.77 -0.78
CA THR A 135 7.70 -3.74 0.21
C THR A 135 8.70 -3.80 1.35
N SER A 136 9.23 -2.66 1.73
CA SER A 136 10.14 -2.49 2.86
C SER A 136 9.66 -1.37 3.77
N VAL A 137 9.98 -1.48 5.06
CA VAL A 137 9.81 -0.39 6.02
C VAL A 137 11.12 0.37 6.12
N ALA A 138 11.04 1.68 5.96
CA ALA A 138 12.21 2.55 5.96
C ALA A 138 12.05 3.72 6.91
N ARG A 139 13.17 4.20 7.40
CA ARG A 139 13.29 5.38 8.23
C ARG A 139 14.01 6.46 7.45
N LYS A 140 13.42 7.66 7.35
CA LYS A 140 14.09 8.78 6.71
C LYS A 140 15.29 9.19 7.56
N ALA A 141 16.48 9.27 6.95
CA ALA A 141 17.65 9.84 7.59
C ALA A 141 17.45 11.37 7.81
N LYS A 142 17.98 11.87 8.95
CA LYS A 142 18.03 13.32 9.24
C LYS A 142 19.08 14.00 8.38
#